data_0953c2ec32e67f6e665444e93373cfae
#
_entry.id   0953c2ec32e67f6e665444e93373cfae
#
_cell.length_a   1.000
_cell.length_b   1.000
_cell.length_c   1.000
_cell.angle_alpha   90.00
_cell.angle_beta   90.00
_cell.angle_gamma   90.00
#
_symmetry.space_group_name_H-M   'P 1'
#
loop_
_entity.id
_entity.type
_entity.pdbx_description
1 polymer ?
#
loop_
_entity_poly.entity_id
_entity_poly.type
_entity_poly.pdbx_seq_one_letter_code
_entity_poly.pdbx_strand_id
1 'polypeptide(L)'
;EFMVLARFLDQAGRDKSAPLAGPSTLSQLSGFFGYNNFLPNDAPNGNAEQPAAPVTLPISQILGLPNDLRGGVTGPCPYLPVKPELLKRWQDALSEFSKPWIGIAWNEAQPGLTLDTLLPAIRSLPGTLVSTVWDHSRRQLSGHQGIIDAGAHIKRLDDLAALLHALDFVVGPDGIILHGAGAAGTPGLVIAQYMSPWYWYAETDRSLWYPSMDVLKAPR
;
A
#
# COMPACT_ATOMS: atom_id res chain seq x y z
N GLU A 1 -4.43 -6.52 5.10
CA GLU A 1 -5.49 -7.31 4.42
C GLU A 1 -6.47 -6.43 3.64
N PHE A 2 -6.97 -5.31 4.22
CA PHE A 2 -7.94 -4.46 3.52
C PHE A 2 -7.45 -4.03 2.13
N MET A 3 -6.21 -3.57 1.99
CA MET A 3 -5.63 -3.17 0.70
C MET A 3 -5.66 -4.30 -0.32
N VAL A 4 -5.32 -5.52 0.07
CA VAL A 4 -5.32 -6.69 -0.81
C VAL A 4 -6.74 -7.02 -1.28
N LEU A 5 -7.73 -6.91 -0.39
CA LEU A 5 -9.09 -7.37 -0.61
C LEU A 5 -10.04 -6.29 -1.15
N ALA A 6 -9.67 -5.01 -1.04
CA ALA A 6 -10.52 -3.88 -1.47
C ALA A 6 -10.97 -4.00 -2.93
N ARG A 7 -10.12 -4.52 -3.82
CA ARG A 7 -10.43 -4.74 -5.24
C ARG A 7 -11.62 -5.66 -5.49
N PHE A 8 -11.90 -6.57 -4.55
CA PHE A 8 -13.00 -7.53 -4.70
C PHE A 8 -14.34 -7.01 -4.17
N LEU A 9 -14.32 -5.94 -3.36
CA LEU A 9 -15.55 -5.40 -2.80
C LEU A 9 -16.48 -4.85 -3.89
N ASP A 10 -15.93 -4.14 -4.87
CA ASP A 10 -16.70 -3.61 -6.00
C ASP A 10 -17.24 -4.73 -6.90
N GLN A 11 -16.45 -5.79 -7.10
CA GLN A 11 -16.83 -6.93 -7.94
C GLN A 11 -17.88 -7.83 -7.30
N ALA A 12 -17.87 -7.94 -5.97
CA ALA A 12 -18.90 -8.68 -5.24
C ALA A 12 -20.28 -7.99 -5.27
N GLY A 13 -20.44 -6.92 -6.10
CA GLY A 13 -21.69 -6.19 -6.23
C GLY A 13 -22.07 -5.41 -4.96
N ARG A 14 -21.09 -5.14 -4.08
CA ARG A 14 -21.36 -4.34 -2.90
C ARG A 14 -21.59 -2.89 -3.28
N ASP A 15 -22.78 -2.42 -2.91
CA ASP A 15 -23.06 -1.00 -2.89
C ASP A 15 -22.08 -0.31 -1.94
N LYS A 16 -21.41 0.75 -2.42
CA LYS A 16 -20.49 1.57 -1.61
C LYS A 16 -21.18 2.28 -0.45
N SER A 17 -22.51 2.31 -0.43
CA SER A 17 -23.32 2.75 0.72
C SER A 17 -23.41 1.70 1.82
N ALA A 18 -23.09 0.43 1.57
CA ALA A 18 -23.11 -0.61 2.59
C ALA A 18 -22.09 -0.32 3.70
N PRO A 19 -22.47 -0.48 4.98
CA PRO A 19 -21.56 -0.20 6.07
C PRO A 19 -20.38 -1.19 6.08
N LEU A 20 -19.18 -0.62 6.27
CA LEU A 20 -17.97 -1.36 6.60
C LEU A 20 -17.67 -1.15 8.08
N ALA A 21 -17.42 -2.21 8.83
CA ALA A 21 -17.03 -2.13 10.23
C ALA A 21 -15.58 -2.59 10.41
N GLY A 22 -14.85 -1.92 11.30
CA GLY A 22 -13.46 -2.27 11.61
C GLY A 22 -12.80 -1.32 12.59
N PRO A 23 -11.51 -1.51 12.90
CA PRO A 23 -10.74 -0.58 13.70
C PRO A 23 -10.80 0.84 13.12
N SER A 24 -10.89 1.86 13.96
CA SER A 24 -10.96 3.27 13.54
C SER A 24 -9.81 3.71 12.64
N THR A 25 -8.65 3.06 12.77
CA THR A 25 -7.48 3.27 11.93
C THR A 25 -7.72 2.97 10.44
N LEU A 26 -8.74 2.18 10.11
CA LEU A 26 -9.10 1.86 8.72
C LEU A 26 -10.08 2.86 8.09
N SER A 27 -10.62 3.81 8.86
CA SER A 27 -11.66 4.75 8.37
C SER A 27 -11.18 5.60 7.18
N GLN A 28 -9.94 6.09 7.23
CA GLN A 28 -9.38 6.87 6.11
C GLN A 28 -9.15 6.01 4.87
N LEU A 29 -8.72 4.77 5.07
CA LEU A 29 -8.47 3.85 3.97
C LEU A 29 -9.77 3.42 3.29
N SER A 30 -10.83 3.13 4.08
CA SER A 30 -12.15 2.78 3.52
C SER A 30 -12.75 3.94 2.73
N GLY A 31 -12.68 5.17 3.25
CA GLY A 31 -13.13 6.38 2.56
C GLY A 31 -12.34 6.66 1.29
N PHE A 32 -11.05 6.37 1.27
CA PHE A 32 -10.21 6.50 0.08
C PHE A 32 -10.68 5.59 -1.08
N PHE A 33 -11.19 4.38 -0.78
CA PHE A 33 -11.80 3.49 -1.76
C PHE A 33 -13.29 3.78 -2.00
N GLY A 34 -13.83 4.86 -1.45
CA GLY A 34 -15.21 5.31 -1.66
C GLY A 34 -16.25 4.67 -0.73
N TYR A 35 -15.82 3.94 0.30
CA TYR A 35 -16.70 3.38 1.34
C TYR A 35 -16.84 4.38 2.49
N ASN A 36 -17.80 5.31 2.36
CA ASN A 36 -17.95 6.42 3.29
C ASN A 36 -18.79 6.10 4.53
N ASN A 37 -19.46 4.94 4.56
CA ASN A 37 -20.23 4.47 5.70
C ASN A 37 -19.40 3.50 6.55
N PHE A 38 -18.39 4.05 7.25
CA PHE A 38 -17.50 3.27 8.10
C PHE A 38 -17.93 3.32 9.55
N LEU A 39 -18.04 2.15 10.19
CA LEU A 39 -18.43 1.99 11.59
C LEU A 39 -17.21 1.52 12.41
N PRO A 40 -16.62 2.39 13.26
CA PRO A 40 -15.55 1.98 14.15
C PRO A 40 -16.07 0.98 15.19
N ASN A 41 -15.36 -0.15 15.37
CA ASN A 41 -15.70 -1.16 16.37
C ASN A 41 -14.82 -1.10 17.63
N ASP A 42 -13.86 -0.18 17.67
CA ASP A 42 -12.91 0.07 18.76
C ASP A 42 -13.15 1.42 19.48
N ALA A 43 -14.32 2.06 19.28
CA ALA A 43 -14.67 3.29 19.97
C ALA A 43 -14.82 3.02 21.48
N PRO A 44 -14.21 3.85 22.37
CA PRO A 44 -14.18 3.62 23.82
C PRO A 44 -15.56 3.70 24.51
N ASN A 45 -16.57 4.20 23.83
CA ASN A 45 -17.95 4.24 24.31
C ASN A 45 -18.83 3.35 23.43
N GLY A 46 -18.96 2.08 23.79
CA GLY A 46 -19.73 1.07 23.08
C GLY A 46 -21.26 1.31 22.95
N ASN A 47 -21.70 2.57 22.88
CA ASN A 47 -23.08 3.02 22.71
C ASN A 47 -23.37 3.61 21.32
N ALA A 48 -22.52 3.39 20.31
CA ALA A 48 -23.03 3.53 18.96
C ALA A 48 -24.04 2.39 18.78
N GLU A 49 -25.34 2.71 18.75
CA GLU A 49 -26.36 1.79 18.24
C GLU A 49 -25.86 1.31 16.87
N GLN A 50 -25.22 0.14 16.88
CA GLN A 50 -24.87 -0.52 15.64
C GLN A 50 -26.23 -0.75 14.95
N PRO A 51 -26.48 -0.15 13.79
CA PRO A 51 -27.65 -0.54 13.03
C PRO A 51 -27.53 -2.05 12.90
N ALA A 52 -28.60 -2.76 13.25
CA ALA A 52 -28.65 -4.21 13.19
C ALA A 52 -28.37 -4.63 11.74
N ALA A 53 -27.10 -4.71 11.38
CA ALA A 53 -26.70 -5.28 10.12
C ALA A 53 -27.07 -6.76 10.21
N PRO A 54 -27.91 -7.27 9.33
CA PRO A 54 -28.45 -8.62 9.45
C PRO A 54 -27.38 -9.69 9.47
N VAL A 55 -26.19 -9.42 8.90
CA VAL A 55 -25.02 -10.30 8.94
C VAL A 55 -23.75 -9.47 8.78
N THR A 56 -22.81 -9.61 9.72
CA THR A 56 -21.45 -9.07 9.57
C THR A 56 -20.52 -10.19 9.10
N LEU A 57 -19.93 -10.03 7.90
CA LEU A 57 -18.97 -10.97 7.35
C LEU A 57 -17.57 -10.39 7.40
N PRO A 58 -16.53 -11.15 7.85
CA PRO A 58 -15.14 -10.75 7.71
C PRO A 58 -14.80 -10.52 6.24
N ILE A 59 -14.01 -9.47 5.95
CA ILE A 59 -13.59 -9.15 4.57
C ILE A 59 -12.84 -10.32 3.91
N SER A 60 -12.14 -11.14 4.69
CA SER A 60 -11.44 -12.35 4.21
C SER A 60 -12.37 -13.38 3.60
N GLN A 61 -13.67 -13.39 3.95
CA GLN A 61 -14.65 -14.32 3.34
C GLN A 61 -14.90 -14.01 1.86
N ILE A 62 -14.53 -12.84 1.36
CA ILE A 62 -14.52 -12.55 -0.08
C ILE A 62 -13.72 -13.59 -0.87
N LEU A 63 -12.64 -14.12 -0.28
CA LEU A 63 -11.83 -15.17 -0.92
C LEU A 63 -12.57 -16.50 -1.10
N GLY A 64 -13.62 -16.73 -0.32
CA GLY A 64 -14.51 -17.90 -0.47
C GLY A 64 -15.60 -17.73 -1.53
N LEU A 65 -15.76 -16.54 -2.12
CA LEU A 65 -16.73 -16.35 -3.20
C LEU A 65 -16.29 -17.07 -4.48
N PRO A 66 -17.25 -17.53 -5.31
CA PRO A 66 -16.96 -18.08 -6.64
C PRO A 66 -16.09 -17.13 -7.49
N ASN A 67 -15.24 -17.69 -8.36
CA ASN A 67 -14.29 -16.92 -9.16
C ASN A 67 -14.95 -15.91 -10.10
N ASP A 68 -16.14 -16.19 -10.62
CA ASP A 68 -16.96 -15.30 -11.42
C ASP A 68 -17.39 -14.05 -10.65
N LEU A 69 -17.66 -14.19 -9.35
CA LEU A 69 -17.99 -13.05 -8.47
C LEU A 69 -16.77 -12.28 -7.98
N ARG A 70 -15.56 -12.85 -8.08
CA ARG A 70 -14.30 -12.21 -7.66
C ARG A 70 -13.50 -11.63 -8.83
N GLY A 71 -13.87 -11.94 -10.08
CA GLY A 71 -13.06 -11.59 -11.24
C GLY A 71 -11.75 -12.39 -11.36
N GLY A 72 -11.74 -13.61 -10.79
CA GLY A 72 -10.57 -14.48 -10.75
C GLY A 72 -9.81 -14.46 -9.43
N VAL A 73 -8.77 -15.28 -9.29
CA VAL A 73 -8.01 -15.46 -8.05
C VAL A 73 -7.31 -14.18 -7.60
N THR A 74 -6.78 -13.41 -8.55
CA THR A 74 -5.97 -12.21 -8.25
C THR A 74 -6.75 -10.91 -8.33
N GLY A 75 -7.98 -10.93 -8.89
CA GLY A 75 -8.78 -9.72 -9.15
C GLY A 75 -8.10 -8.72 -10.11
N PRO A 76 -8.75 -7.58 -10.43
CA PRO A 76 -8.16 -6.57 -11.30
C PRO A 76 -6.98 -5.85 -10.63
N CYS A 77 -5.99 -5.47 -11.43
CA CYS A 77 -4.87 -4.63 -11.06
C CYS A 77 -4.41 -3.86 -12.32
N PRO A 78 -4.16 -2.55 -12.29
CA PRO A 78 -4.23 -1.66 -11.12
C PRO A 78 -5.67 -1.35 -10.65
N TYR A 79 -5.83 -1.01 -9.38
CA TYR A 79 -7.12 -0.62 -8.79
C TYR A 79 -7.02 0.54 -7.79
N LEU A 80 -5.81 1.05 -7.50
CA LEU A 80 -5.63 2.20 -6.64
C LEU A 80 -6.14 3.46 -7.37
N PRO A 81 -7.15 4.17 -6.84
CA PRO A 81 -7.61 5.40 -7.46
C PRO A 81 -6.54 6.50 -7.37
N VAL A 82 -6.47 7.35 -8.39
CA VAL A 82 -5.55 8.49 -8.41
C VAL A 82 -6.25 9.74 -8.94
N LYS A 83 -5.99 10.88 -8.31
CA LYS A 83 -6.45 12.18 -8.78
C LYS A 83 -5.45 12.74 -9.79
N PRO A 84 -5.87 13.03 -11.03
CA PRO A 84 -4.96 13.47 -12.09
C PRO A 84 -4.14 14.71 -11.72
N GLU A 85 -4.73 15.66 -11.00
CA GLU A 85 -4.06 16.88 -10.55
C GLU A 85 -2.93 16.61 -9.55
N LEU A 86 -3.11 15.62 -8.65
CA LEU A 86 -2.06 15.22 -7.71
C LEU A 86 -0.96 14.44 -8.40
N LEU A 87 -1.33 13.55 -9.33
CA LEU A 87 -0.35 12.82 -10.15
C LEU A 87 0.53 13.79 -10.94
N LYS A 88 -0.10 14.76 -11.63
CA LYS A 88 0.65 15.77 -12.37
C LYS A 88 1.59 16.58 -11.47
N ARG A 89 1.13 16.99 -10.28
CA ARG A 89 1.97 17.71 -9.31
C ARG A 89 3.23 16.93 -8.95
N TRP A 90 3.12 15.61 -8.71
CA TRP A 90 4.28 14.77 -8.40
C TRP A 90 5.20 14.59 -9.61
N GLN A 91 4.64 14.39 -10.81
CA GLN A 91 5.43 14.29 -12.04
C GLN A 91 6.20 15.59 -12.32
N ASP A 92 5.56 16.75 -12.16
CA ASP A 92 6.21 18.05 -12.32
C ASP A 92 7.33 18.26 -11.28
N ALA A 93 7.08 17.92 -10.01
CA ALA A 93 8.07 18.05 -8.94
C ALA A 93 9.28 17.13 -9.11
N LEU A 94 9.08 15.95 -9.69
CA LEU A 94 10.18 14.99 -9.92
C LEU A 94 10.87 15.19 -11.28
N SER A 95 10.31 15.99 -12.19
CA SER A 95 10.83 16.17 -13.56
C SER A 95 12.24 16.73 -13.65
N GLU A 96 12.70 17.44 -12.61
CA GLU A 96 14.07 17.98 -12.54
C GLU A 96 15.13 16.91 -12.22
N PHE A 97 14.70 15.72 -11.83
CA PHE A 97 15.57 14.61 -11.42
C PHE A 97 15.64 13.52 -12.47
N SER A 98 16.80 12.87 -12.57
CA SER A 98 17.03 11.81 -13.55
C SER A 98 16.16 10.57 -13.27
N LYS A 99 15.53 10.05 -14.29
CA LYS A 99 14.82 8.75 -14.26
C LYS A 99 15.81 7.57 -14.27
N PRO A 100 15.41 6.38 -13.81
CA PRO A 100 14.11 6.10 -13.16
C PRO A 100 13.98 6.73 -11.78
N TRP A 101 12.75 7.10 -11.39
CA TRP A 101 12.43 7.53 -10.03
C TRP A 101 12.09 6.31 -9.18
N ILE A 102 12.95 6.02 -8.22
CA ILE A 102 12.87 4.81 -7.40
C ILE A 102 12.37 5.17 -6.00
N GLY A 103 11.14 4.80 -5.70
CA GLY A 103 10.57 4.92 -4.37
C GLY A 103 11.25 3.96 -3.39
N ILE A 104 11.67 4.48 -2.26
CA ILE A 104 12.25 3.66 -1.19
C ILE A 104 11.42 3.78 0.08
N ALA A 105 11.12 2.61 0.67
CA ALA A 105 10.49 2.51 1.97
C ALA A 105 11.38 1.75 2.95
N TRP A 106 11.27 2.06 4.24
CA TRP A 106 11.95 1.36 5.32
C TRP A 106 11.12 1.43 6.60
N ASN A 107 11.50 0.64 7.60
CA ASN A 107 10.85 0.65 8.90
C ASN A 107 11.92 0.56 10.01
N GLU A 108 12.09 1.62 10.79
CA GLU A 108 13.09 1.64 11.85
C GLU A 108 12.80 0.68 13.00
N ALA A 109 11.54 0.28 13.18
CA ALA A 109 11.14 -0.67 14.21
C ALA A 109 11.43 -2.14 13.81
N GLN A 110 11.83 -2.39 12.56
CA GLN A 110 12.14 -3.73 12.07
C GLN A 110 13.66 -3.89 11.86
N PRO A 111 14.35 -4.69 12.67
CA PRO A 111 15.76 -4.98 12.48
C PRO A 111 16.03 -5.50 11.06
N GLY A 112 17.07 -4.99 10.42
CA GLY A 112 17.43 -5.35 9.05
C GLY A 112 16.64 -4.64 7.95
N LEU A 113 15.62 -3.83 8.30
CA LEU A 113 14.79 -3.07 7.34
C LEU A 113 14.83 -1.55 7.58
N THR A 114 15.86 -1.08 8.28
CA THR A 114 16.16 0.35 8.46
C THR A 114 16.76 0.94 7.19
N LEU A 115 16.75 2.27 7.05
CA LEU A 115 17.37 2.94 5.91
C LEU A 115 18.86 2.60 5.80
N ASP A 116 19.59 2.61 6.93
CA ASP A 116 21.03 2.27 6.97
C ASP A 116 21.32 0.87 6.45
N THR A 117 20.43 -0.09 6.74
CA THR A 117 20.59 -1.48 6.31
C THR A 117 20.28 -1.66 4.83
N LEU A 118 19.25 -0.99 4.32
CA LEU A 118 18.77 -1.14 2.94
C LEU A 118 19.60 -0.33 1.95
N LEU A 119 20.02 0.86 2.34
CA LEU A 119 20.66 1.83 1.46
C LEU A 119 21.92 1.32 0.72
N PRO A 120 22.84 0.55 1.33
CA PRO A 120 23.99 0.01 0.61
C PRO A 120 23.63 -0.83 -0.62
N ALA A 121 22.53 -1.59 -0.53
CA ALA A 121 22.06 -2.42 -1.63
C ALA A 121 21.35 -1.61 -2.74
N ILE A 122 20.60 -0.58 -2.36
CA ILE A 122 19.77 0.19 -3.32
C ILE A 122 20.50 1.40 -3.91
N ARG A 123 21.57 1.88 -3.26
CA ARG A 123 22.32 3.09 -3.71
C ARG A 123 23.02 2.89 -5.06
N SER A 124 23.27 1.66 -5.47
CA SER A 124 23.86 1.31 -6.77
C SER A 124 22.84 1.27 -7.90
N LEU A 125 21.55 1.35 -7.61
CA LEU A 125 20.51 1.40 -8.63
C LEU A 125 20.63 2.69 -9.45
N PRO A 126 20.42 2.61 -10.76
CA PRO A 126 20.42 3.81 -11.61
C PRO A 126 19.22 4.69 -11.32
N GLY A 127 19.38 6.02 -11.44
CA GLY A 127 18.28 6.97 -11.28
C GLY A 127 18.27 7.70 -9.94
N THR A 128 17.10 8.20 -9.57
CA THR A 128 16.91 9.04 -8.38
C THR A 128 16.15 8.30 -7.31
N LEU A 129 16.70 8.22 -6.10
CA LEU A 129 16.03 7.64 -4.94
C LEU A 129 15.06 8.67 -4.33
N VAL A 130 13.82 8.23 -4.12
CA VAL A 130 12.71 9.05 -3.59
C VAL A 130 12.16 8.40 -2.33
N SER A 131 12.30 9.06 -1.18
CA SER A 131 11.71 8.58 0.07
C SER A 131 10.20 8.65 0.01
N THR A 132 9.53 7.53 0.29
CA THR A 132 8.08 7.44 0.39
C THR A 132 7.60 7.37 1.84
N VAL A 133 8.52 7.35 2.81
CA VAL A 133 8.22 7.24 4.26
C VAL A 133 7.81 8.60 4.82
N TRP A 134 6.63 8.68 5.45
CA TRP A 134 6.09 9.93 6.01
C TRP A 134 5.92 9.90 7.54
N ASP A 135 6.16 8.77 8.18
CA ASP A 135 6.10 8.61 9.63
C ASP A 135 7.43 9.01 10.33
N HIS A 136 7.56 8.66 11.60
CA HIS A 136 8.75 8.96 12.41
C HIS A 136 10.04 8.32 11.87
N SER A 137 9.96 7.21 11.13
CA SER A 137 11.13 6.57 10.50
C SER A 137 11.83 7.49 9.50
N ARG A 138 11.11 8.50 8.97
CA ARG A 138 11.67 9.53 8.06
C ARG A 138 12.86 10.27 8.66
N ARG A 139 12.99 10.36 9.98
CA ARG A 139 14.14 11.00 10.66
C ARG A 139 15.49 10.39 10.26
N GLN A 140 15.53 9.13 9.82
CA GLN A 140 16.75 8.48 9.34
C GLN A 140 17.33 9.16 8.07
N LEU A 141 16.53 9.91 7.32
CA LEU A 141 17.02 10.68 6.17
C LEU A 141 18.08 11.72 6.54
N SER A 142 18.08 12.24 7.76
CA SER A 142 19.01 13.30 8.19
C SER A 142 20.49 12.90 8.07
N GLY A 143 20.80 11.62 8.07
CA GLY A 143 22.14 11.08 7.89
C GLY A 143 22.52 10.76 6.43
N HIS A 144 21.61 10.96 5.47
CA HIS A 144 21.81 10.48 4.09
C HIS A 144 21.53 11.58 3.05
N GLN A 145 22.53 11.84 2.20
CA GLN A 145 22.39 12.76 1.07
C GLN A 145 22.00 12.02 -0.22
N GLY A 146 21.42 12.74 -1.17
CA GLY A 146 21.08 12.21 -2.50
C GLY A 146 19.77 11.41 -2.54
N ILE A 147 18.92 11.55 -1.53
CA ILE A 147 17.57 10.98 -1.50
C ILE A 147 16.58 12.16 -1.48
N ILE A 148 15.62 12.15 -2.40
CA ILE A 148 14.54 13.13 -2.44
C ILE A 148 13.53 12.82 -1.34
N ASP A 149 13.28 13.74 -0.45
CA ASP A 149 12.35 13.57 0.66
C ASP A 149 10.90 13.89 0.24
N ALA A 150 10.26 12.99 -0.51
CA ALA A 150 8.87 13.14 -0.89
C ALA A 150 7.92 12.88 0.30
N GLY A 151 8.34 12.07 1.28
CA GLY A 151 7.55 11.77 2.48
C GLY A 151 7.12 13.01 3.26
N ALA A 152 7.94 14.09 3.25
CA ALA A 152 7.60 15.38 3.87
C ALA A 152 6.31 16.02 3.30
N HIS A 153 5.95 15.69 2.09
CA HIS A 153 4.84 16.28 1.34
C HIS A 153 3.61 15.38 1.26
N ILE A 154 3.66 14.18 1.83
CA ILE A 154 2.53 13.25 1.93
C ILE A 154 1.70 13.66 3.16
N LYS A 155 0.52 14.22 2.93
CA LYS A 155 -0.43 14.64 3.98
C LYS A 155 -1.64 13.72 4.06
N ARG A 156 -1.98 13.06 2.98
CA ARG A 156 -3.16 12.21 2.83
C ARG A 156 -2.84 11.00 1.96
N LEU A 157 -3.69 9.98 2.01
CA LEU A 157 -3.57 8.80 1.14
C LEU A 157 -3.64 9.14 -0.35
N ASP A 158 -4.40 10.18 -0.73
CA ASP A 158 -4.43 10.69 -2.11
C ASP A 158 -3.03 11.14 -2.59
N ASP A 159 -2.25 11.81 -1.71
CA ASP A 159 -0.89 12.25 -2.04
C ASP A 159 0.03 11.05 -2.23
N LEU A 160 -0.07 10.04 -1.32
CA LEU A 160 0.69 8.81 -1.44
C LEU A 160 0.33 8.05 -2.72
N ALA A 161 -0.96 7.87 -3.01
CA ALA A 161 -1.41 7.18 -4.20
C ALA A 161 -0.85 7.84 -5.47
N ALA A 162 -0.92 9.17 -5.54
CA ALA A 162 -0.42 9.93 -6.67
C ALA A 162 1.12 9.82 -6.82
N LEU A 163 1.86 9.84 -5.71
CA LEU A 163 3.30 9.59 -5.72
C LEU A 163 3.62 8.20 -6.26
N LEU A 164 2.95 7.16 -5.74
CA LEU A 164 3.18 5.77 -6.15
C LEU A 164 2.91 5.55 -7.64
N HIS A 165 1.89 6.19 -8.20
CA HIS A 165 1.65 6.18 -9.66
C HIS A 165 2.69 6.95 -10.47
N ALA A 166 3.37 7.94 -9.88
CA ALA A 166 4.41 8.72 -10.56
C ALA A 166 5.75 7.99 -10.63
N LEU A 167 6.04 7.09 -9.67
CA LEU A 167 7.30 6.39 -9.56
C LEU A 167 7.44 5.28 -10.62
N ASP A 168 8.68 5.05 -11.07
CA ASP A 168 9.00 3.99 -12.03
C ASP A 168 9.24 2.63 -11.35
N PHE A 169 9.64 2.64 -10.06
CA PHE A 169 9.88 1.44 -9.25
C PHE A 169 9.75 1.76 -7.76
N VAL A 170 9.37 0.76 -6.94
CA VAL A 170 9.32 0.92 -5.47
C VAL A 170 9.98 -0.28 -4.78
N VAL A 171 10.82 -0.03 -3.78
CA VAL A 171 11.45 -1.08 -2.98
C VAL A 171 11.34 -0.81 -1.49
N GLY A 172 11.08 -1.86 -0.72
CA GLY A 172 11.01 -1.76 0.75
C GLY A 172 10.34 -2.94 1.43
N PRO A 173 10.18 -2.87 2.76
CA PRO A 173 9.50 -3.89 3.53
C PRO A 173 7.99 -3.94 3.26
N ASP A 174 7.35 -5.02 3.72
CA ASP A 174 5.90 -5.11 3.81
C ASP A 174 5.30 -3.90 4.56
N GLY A 175 4.30 -3.30 3.96
CA GLY A 175 3.61 -2.14 4.49
C GLY A 175 2.72 -1.45 3.47
N ILE A 176 2.01 -0.41 3.92
CA ILE A 176 1.04 0.33 3.10
C ILE A 176 1.64 0.88 1.80
N ILE A 177 2.93 1.25 1.80
CA ILE A 177 3.63 1.78 0.63
C ILE A 177 3.71 0.70 -0.46
N LEU A 178 4.18 -0.51 -0.12
CA LEU A 178 4.36 -1.60 -1.08
C LEU A 178 3.01 -2.17 -1.56
N HIS A 179 2.03 -2.25 -0.66
CA HIS A 179 0.65 -2.58 -1.06
C HIS A 179 0.06 -1.52 -1.99
N GLY A 180 0.30 -0.24 -1.70
CA GLY A 180 -0.13 0.87 -2.54
C GLY A 180 0.52 0.82 -3.92
N ALA A 181 1.84 0.58 -4.00
CA ALA A 181 2.56 0.44 -5.26
C ALA A 181 1.99 -0.72 -6.09
N GLY A 182 1.79 -1.90 -5.47
CA GLY A 182 1.16 -3.04 -6.13
C GLY A 182 -0.25 -2.73 -6.63
N ALA A 183 -1.07 -2.05 -5.81
CA ALA A 183 -2.42 -1.63 -6.19
C ALA A 183 -2.44 -0.57 -7.30
N ALA A 184 -1.42 0.28 -7.39
CA ALA A 184 -1.20 1.24 -8.47
C ALA A 184 -0.69 0.58 -9.77
N GLY A 185 -0.25 -0.68 -9.70
CA GLY A 185 0.42 -1.35 -10.81
C GLY A 185 1.87 -0.91 -11.02
N THR A 186 2.42 -0.12 -10.10
CA THR A 186 3.82 0.32 -10.13
C THR A 186 4.73 -0.88 -9.87
N PRO A 187 5.75 -1.12 -10.71
CA PRO A 187 6.72 -2.17 -10.49
C PRO A 187 7.44 -2.02 -9.14
N GLY A 188 7.74 -3.14 -8.48
CA GLY A 188 8.44 -3.04 -7.21
C GLY A 188 8.97 -4.35 -6.66
N LEU A 189 9.76 -4.23 -5.59
CA LEU A 189 10.35 -5.34 -4.85
C LEU A 189 9.99 -5.23 -3.38
N VAL A 190 9.21 -6.20 -2.89
CA VAL A 190 8.91 -6.33 -1.47
C VAL A 190 10.00 -7.15 -0.80
N ILE A 191 10.57 -6.62 0.28
CA ILE A 191 11.48 -7.36 1.15
C ILE A 191 10.65 -7.96 2.27
N ALA A 192 10.29 -9.22 2.07
CA ALA A 192 9.42 -9.97 2.97
C ALA A 192 10.25 -10.70 4.03
N GLN A 193 9.89 -10.53 5.31
CA GLN A 193 10.50 -11.30 6.40
C GLN A 193 10.11 -12.78 6.32
N TYR A 194 10.88 -13.65 6.98
CA TYR A 194 10.62 -15.10 6.99
C TYR A 194 9.18 -15.47 7.39
N MET A 195 8.61 -14.76 8.37
CA MET A 195 7.22 -14.94 8.85
C MET A 195 6.26 -13.95 8.18
N SER A 196 6.42 -13.70 6.89
CA SER A 196 5.54 -12.78 6.17
C SER A 196 4.10 -13.23 6.14
N PRO A 197 3.14 -12.28 6.13
CA PRO A 197 1.72 -12.59 5.97
C PRO A 197 1.43 -13.35 4.68
N TRP A 198 0.32 -14.09 4.68
CA TRP A 198 -0.12 -14.96 3.59
C TRP A 198 -0.16 -14.28 2.21
N TYR A 199 -0.39 -12.99 2.15
CA TYR A 199 -0.49 -12.24 0.88
C TYR A 199 0.88 -11.99 0.20
N TRP A 200 1.99 -12.16 0.92
CA TRP A 200 3.35 -12.18 0.33
C TRP A 200 3.90 -13.61 0.19
N TYR A 201 3.13 -14.60 0.65
CA TYR A 201 3.54 -15.98 0.51
C TYR A 201 3.24 -16.46 -0.90
N ALA A 202 4.28 -16.74 -1.67
CA ALA A 202 4.19 -17.36 -2.98
C ALA A 202 5.30 -18.44 -3.09
N GLU A 203 5.06 -19.47 -3.86
CA GLU A 203 6.09 -20.46 -4.22
C GLU A 203 7.13 -19.85 -5.16
N THR A 204 6.76 -18.77 -5.84
CA THR A 204 7.60 -18.00 -6.75
C THR A 204 8.07 -16.70 -6.11
N ASP A 205 9.08 -16.05 -6.72
CA ASP A 205 9.56 -14.72 -6.32
C ASP A 205 8.64 -13.58 -6.82
N ARG A 206 7.42 -13.89 -7.25
CA ARG A 206 6.41 -12.93 -7.72
C ARG A 206 5.17 -12.96 -6.84
N SER A 207 4.59 -11.79 -6.60
CA SER A 207 3.34 -11.70 -5.87
C SER A 207 2.18 -12.25 -6.71
N LEU A 208 1.34 -13.10 -6.09
CA LEU A 208 0.08 -13.54 -6.69
C LEU A 208 -0.97 -12.42 -6.73
N TRP A 209 -0.86 -11.45 -5.81
CA TRP A 209 -1.87 -10.38 -5.63
C TRP A 209 -1.56 -9.13 -6.42
N TYR A 210 -0.28 -8.88 -6.70
CA TYR A 210 0.21 -7.70 -7.41
C TYR A 210 1.15 -8.14 -8.54
N PRO A 211 0.64 -8.29 -9.77
CA PRO A 211 1.45 -8.79 -10.89
C PRO A 211 2.71 -7.98 -11.20
N SER A 212 2.74 -6.69 -10.77
CA SER A 212 3.87 -5.78 -10.92
C SER A 212 4.94 -5.91 -9.82
N MET A 213 4.72 -6.78 -8.79
CA MET A 213 5.57 -6.85 -7.62
C MET A 213 6.33 -8.18 -7.56
N ASP A 214 7.64 -8.08 -7.40
CA ASP A 214 8.51 -9.19 -7.02
C ASP A 214 8.64 -9.25 -5.48
N VAL A 215 8.95 -10.44 -4.94
CA VAL A 215 9.05 -10.68 -3.49
C VAL A 215 10.40 -11.32 -3.17
N LEU A 216 11.26 -10.55 -2.50
CA LEU A 216 12.51 -11.06 -1.92
C LEU A 216 12.23 -11.55 -0.51
N LYS A 217 12.36 -12.85 -0.29
CA LYS A 217 12.17 -13.47 1.03
C LYS A 217 13.48 -13.48 1.80
N ALA A 218 13.44 -13.00 3.06
CA ALA A 218 14.58 -13.15 3.95
C ALA A 218 14.89 -14.64 4.15
N PRO A 219 16.16 -15.04 4.17
CA PRO A 219 16.56 -16.41 4.48
C PRO A 219 16.12 -16.80 5.90
N ARG A 220 15.94 -18.10 6.13
CA ARG A 220 15.65 -18.69 7.44
C ARG A 220 16.82 -18.51 8.39
#